data_c24c5920d48118d287f7d8bbec7a8708
#
_entry.id   c24c5920d48118d287f7d8bbec7a8708
#
_cell.length_a   1.000
_cell.length_b   1.000
_cell.length_c   1.000
_cell.angle_alpha   90.00
_cell.angle_beta   90.00
_cell.angle_gamma   90.00
#
_symmetry.space_group_name_H-M   'P 1'
#
loop_
_entity.id
_entity.type
_entity.pdbx_description
1 polymer ?
#
loop_
_entity_poly.entity_id
_entity_poly.type
_entity_poly.pdbx_seq_one_letter_code
_entity_poly.pdbx_strand_id
1 'polypeptide(L)'
;MKQFEEQLEYDFKNPKLLQRALTHASKSTTHLERQEFLGDAVLGLVIADYLYHCYPNLAEGDLSKMRANLVCKSALLQIAQLWNIASFLNVGDGERNKNGGLKSESISANAVESVLGAVFEDAGFEDVKALIISAWRPLLQAVQPINLRDAKSQLQELTQAKALGLPNYVLHDLGVTVSPRFQAVCFLNKQKLGEGTGNRKKEA
;
A
#
# COMPACT_ATOMS: atom_id res chain seq x y z
N MET A 1 -7.77 -11.74 -22.28
CA MET A 1 -8.84 -11.35 -21.36
C MET A 1 -9.28 -12.55 -20.54
N LYS A 2 -9.76 -13.68 -21.13
CA LYS A 2 -10.17 -14.88 -20.40
C LYS A 2 -9.13 -15.37 -19.38
N GLN A 3 -7.88 -15.48 -19.78
CA GLN A 3 -6.78 -15.87 -18.88
C GLN A 3 -6.63 -14.92 -17.66
N PHE A 4 -6.93 -13.63 -17.83
CA PHE A 4 -6.88 -12.68 -16.71
C PHE A 4 -8.10 -12.82 -15.80
N GLU A 5 -9.29 -13.07 -16.36
CA GLU A 5 -10.51 -13.36 -15.61
C GLU A 5 -10.34 -14.63 -14.75
N GLU A 6 -9.67 -15.65 -15.29
CA GLU A 6 -9.32 -16.87 -14.53
C GLU A 6 -8.38 -16.57 -13.35
N GLN A 7 -7.41 -15.64 -13.51
CA GLN A 7 -6.52 -15.21 -12.41
C GLN A 7 -7.24 -14.39 -11.36
N LEU A 8 -8.27 -13.62 -11.77
CA LEU A 8 -9.11 -12.86 -10.84
C LEU A 8 -10.15 -13.74 -10.12
N GLU A 9 -10.38 -14.96 -10.62
CA GLU A 9 -11.54 -15.79 -10.22
C GLU A 9 -12.87 -15.03 -10.40
N TYR A 10 -12.94 -14.16 -11.47
CA TYR A 10 -14.10 -13.33 -11.76
C TYR A 10 -14.34 -13.22 -13.27
N ASP A 11 -15.54 -13.58 -13.73
CA ASP A 11 -15.98 -13.45 -15.12
C ASP A 11 -16.81 -12.18 -15.32
N PHE A 12 -16.32 -11.24 -16.15
CA PHE A 12 -17.02 -9.99 -16.42
C PHE A 12 -18.28 -10.21 -17.27
N LYS A 13 -19.42 -9.69 -16.79
CA LYS A 13 -20.68 -9.60 -17.54
C LYS A 13 -20.52 -8.65 -18.73
N ASN A 14 -19.77 -7.55 -18.54
CA ASN A 14 -19.43 -6.59 -19.59
C ASN A 14 -17.90 -6.54 -19.79
N PRO A 15 -17.35 -7.27 -20.79
CA PRO A 15 -15.91 -7.32 -21.06
C PRO A 15 -15.27 -5.97 -21.39
N LYS A 16 -16.06 -4.97 -21.81
CA LYS A 16 -15.56 -3.62 -22.09
C LYS A 16 -15.05 -2.92 -20.83
N LEU A 17 -15.60 -3.24 -19.65
CA LEU A 17 -15.13 -2.68 -18.38
C LEU A 17 -13.71 -3.13 -18.09
N LEU A 18 -13.42 -4.42 -18.20
CA LEU A 18 -12.07 -4.95 -18.05
C LEU A 18 -11.11 -4.42 -19.11
N GLN A 19 -11.54 -4.36 -20.37
CA GLN A 19 -10.71 -3.81 -21.44
C GLN A 19 -10.29 -2.37 -21.13
N ARG A 20 -11.21 -1.54 -20.64
CA ARG A 20 -10.93 -0.16 -20.22
C ARG A 20 -10.00 -0.12 -19.02
N ALA A 21 -10.23 -0.95 -18.01
CA ALA A 21 -9.42 -1.01 -16.80
C ALA A 21 -7.95 -1.38 -17.08
N LEU A 22 -7.69 -2.13 -18.13
CA LEU A 22 -6.36 -2.53 -18.56
C LEU A 22 -5.76 -1.62 -19.65
N THR A 23 -6.42 -0.53 -20.04
CA THR A 23 -5.93 0.39 -21.07
C THR A 23 -5.42 1.68 -20.43
N HIS A 24 -4.13 1.98 -20.61
CA HIS A 24 -3.48 3.19 -20.12
C HIS A 24 -3.80 4.42 -21.01
N ALA A 25 -3.76 5.62 -20.43
CA ALA A 25 -4.04 6.89 -21.13
C ALA A 25 -3.10 7.14 -22.32
N SER A 26 -1.87 6.60 -22.31
CA SER A 26 -0.96 6.68 -23.45
C SER A 26 -1.40 5.90 -24.69
N LYS A 27 -2.40 5.01 -24.55
CA LYS A 27 -2.88 4.15 -25.64
C LYS A 27 -4.23 4.57 -26.22
N SER A 28 -5.12 5.13 -25.41
CA SER A 28 -6.48 5.44 -25.83
C SER A 28 -7.06 6.59 -24.99
N THR A 29 -8.01 7.34 -25.55
CA THR A 29 -8.85 8.30 -24.82
C THR A 29 -9.89 7.62 -23.91
N THR A 30 -10.21 6.35 -24.17
CA THR A 30 -11.01 5.51 -23.26
C THR A 30 -10.03 4.66 -22.45
N HIS A 31 -9.71 5.09 -21.24
CA HIS A 31 -8.64 4.55 -20.42
C HIS A 31 -9.05 4.36 -18.95
N LEU A 32 -8.14 3.84 -18.17
CA LEU A 32 -8.33 3.33 -16.81
C LEU A 32 -8.63 4.38 -15.73
N GLU A 33 -8.23 5.66 -15.89
CA GLU A 33 -8.19 6.64 -14.78
C GLU A 33 -9.52 6.84 -14.03
N ARG A 34 -10.65 6.81 -14.71
CA ARG A 34 -11.96 6.95 -14.02
C ARG A 34 -12.32 5.74 -13.18
N GLN A 35 -11.95 4.56 -13.64
CA GLN A 35 -12.15 3.32 -12.87
C GLN A 35 -11.13 3.21 -11.73
N GLU A 36 -9.90 3.68 -11.93
CA GLU A 36 -8.89 3.85 -10.88
C GLU A 36 -9.43 4.71 -9.73
N PHE A 37 -9.95 5.92 -10.03
CA PHE A 37 -10.57 6.79 -9.03
C PHE A 37 -11.68 6.08 -8.22
N LEU A 38 -12.53 5.31 -8.90
CA LEU A 38 -13.61 4.57 -8.25
C LEU A 38 -13.06 3.42 -7.41
N GLY A 39 -12.10 2.68 -7.95
CA GLY A 39 -11.48 1.52 -7.31
C GLY A 39 -10.68 1.87 -6.06
N ASP A 40 -9.95 2.98 -6.05
CA ASP A 40 -9.27 3.51 -4.86
C ASP A 40 -10.27 3.72 -3.71
N ALA A 41 -11.39 4.40 -4.00
CA ALA A 41 -12.44 4.63 -3.00
C ALA A 41 -13.06 3.33 -2.48
N VAL A 42 -13.34 2.37 -3.37
CA VAL A 42 -13.90 1.06 -3.01
C VAL A 42 -12.90 0.25 -2.19
N LEU A 43 -11.64 0.20 -2.59
CA LEU A 43 -10.57 -0.47 -1.84
C LEU A 43 -10.45 0.12 -0.42
N GLY A 44 -10.39 1.46 -0.33
CA GLY A 44 -10.33 2.16 0.95
C GLY A 44 -11.49 1.82 1.87
N LEU A 45 -12.72 1.74 1.34
CA LEU A 45 -13.92 1.38 2.09
C LEU A 45 -13.88 -0.08 2.56
N VAL A 46 -13.57 -1.03 1.68
CA VAL A 46 -13.52 -2.47 2.01
C VAL A 46 -12.47 -2.76 3.07
N ILE A 47 -11.28 -2.19 2.94
CA ILE A 47 -10.20 -2.37 3.93
C ILE A 47 -10.59 -1.71 5.27
N ALA A 48 -11.23 -0.53 5.25
CA ALA A 48 -11.71 0.11 6.47
C ALA A 48 -12.77 -0.73 7.18
N ASP A 49 -13.76 -1.25 6.44
CA ASP A 49 -14.81 -2.14 6.97
C ASP A 49 -14.21 -3.40 7.60
N TYR A 50 -13.27 -4.05 6.91
CA TYR A 50 -12.55 -5.22 7.42
C TYR A 50 -11.82 -4.92 8.74
N LEU A 51 -11.01 -3.86 8.77
CA LEU A 51 -10.23 -3.49 9.95
C LEU A 51 -11.12 -3.11 11.14
N TYR A 52 -12.20 -2.39 10.90
CA TYR A 52 -13.17 -1.99 11.91
C TYR A 52 -13.77 -3.19 12.64
N HIS A 53 -14.14 -4.23 11.89
CA HIS A 53 -14.72 -5.43 12.47
C HIS A 53 -13.70 -6.38 13.08
N CYS A 54 -12.50 -6.49 12.49
CA CYS A 54 -11.44 -7.37 13.01
C CYS A 54 -10.74 -6.82 14.26
N TYR A 55 -10.73 -5.48 14.44
CA TYR A 55 -9.99 -4.83 15.52
C TYR A 55 -10.85 -3.85 16.33
N PRO A 56 -11.91 -4.33 17.01
CA PRO A 56 -12.92 -3.45 17.65
C PRO A 56 -12.36 -2.60 18.79
N ASN A 57 -11.21 -2.95 19.36
CA ASN A 57 -10.59 -2.27 20.49
C ASN A 57 -9.43 -1.32 20.08
N LEU A 58 -9.11 -1.21 18.78
CA LEU A 58 -8.09 -0.29 18.33
C LEU A 58 -8.61 1.14 18.19
N ALA A 59 -7.75 2.11 18.51
CA ALA A 59 -8.02 3.51 18.28
C ALA A 59 -8.09 3.83 16.77
N GLU A 60 -8.87 4.86 16.41
CA GLU A 60 -9.02 5.32 15.02
C GLU A 60 -7.66 5.56 14.34
N GLY A 61 -6.71 6.21 15.03
CA GLY A 61 -5.39 6.50 14.48
C GLY A 61 -4.59 5.24 14.11
N ASP A 62 -4.74 4.15 14.85
CA ASP A 62 -4.09 2.87 14.52
C ASP A 62 -4.79 2.20 13.32
N LEU A 63 -6.12 2.19 13.30
CA LEU A 63 -6.90 1.70 12.15
C LEU A 63 -6.57 2.47 10.86
N SER A 64 -6.42 3.79 10.95
CA SER A 64 -6.04 4.64 9.80
C SER A 64 -4.63 4.33 9.28
N LYS A 65 -3.66 4.09 10.17
CA LYS A 65 -2.30 3.65 9.77
C LYS A 65 -2.33 2.27 9.12
N MET A 66 -3.09 1.31 9.68
CA MET A 66 -3.26 -0.02 9.11
C MET A 66 -3.83 0.06 7.70
N ARG A 67 -4.92 0.80 7.53
CA ARG A 67 -5.51 1.04 6.20
C ARG A 67 -4.49 1.63 5.24
N ALA A 68 -3.79 2.71 5.62
CA ALA A 68 -2.80 3.35 4.76
C ALA A 68 -1.71 2.39 4.27
N ASN A 69 -1.27 1.45 5.12
CA ASN A 69 -0.28 0.43 4.73
C ASN A 69 -0.86 -0.62 3.77
N LEU A 70 -2.15 -0.94 3.89
CA LEU A 70 -2.82 -1.95 3.07
C LEU A 70 -3.26 -1.43 1.70
N VAL A 71 -3.45 -0.10 1.55
CA VAL A 71 -3.86 0.52 0.28
C VAL A 71 -2.74 1.32 -0.40
N CYS A 72 -1.51 1.30 0.15
CA CYS A 72 -0.38 2.03 -0.42
C CYS A 72 0.13 1.40 -1.72
N LYS A 73 0.91 2.16 -2.48
CA LYS A 73 1.50 1.70 -3.74
C LYS A 73 2.24 0.37 -3.62
N SER A 74 3.00 0.14 -2.53
CA SER A 74 3.73 -1.11 -2.35
C SER A 74 2.82 -2.32 -2.14
N ALA A 75 1.65 -2.15 -1.51
CA ALA A 75 0.64 -3.18 -1.39
C ALA A 75 -0.02 -3.47 -2.75
N LEU A 76 -0.42 -2.41 -3.47
CA LEU A 76 -0.97 -2.54 -4.83
C LEU A 76 -0.01 -3.25 -5.78
N LEU A 77 1.30 -3.00 -5.69
CA LEU A 77 2.29 -3.69 -6.51
C LEU A 77 2.41 -5.19 -6.20
N GLN A 78 2.22 -5.60 -4.95
CA GLN A 78 2.17 -7.03 -4.60
C GLN A 78 0.96 -7.70 -5.24
N ILE A 79 -0.20 -7.04 -5.23
CA ILE A 79 -1.40 -7.54 -5.92
C ILE A 79 -1.20 -7.53 -7.45
N ALA A 80 -0.57 -6.50 -8.00
CA ALA A 80 -0.25 -6.43 -9.41
C ALA A 80 0.63 -7.60 -9.87
N GLN A 81 1.58 -8.03 -9.04
CA GLN A 81 2.42 -9.22 -9.26
C GLN A 81 1.60 -10.49 -9.15
N LEU A 82 0.77 -10.63 -8.11
CA LEU A 82 -0.13 -11.78 -7.92
C LEU A 82 -1.02 -12.02 -9.15
N TRP A 83 -1.58 -10.94 -9.69
CA TRP A 83 -2.44 -10.99 -10.87
C TRP A 83 -1.67 -10.96 -12.20
N ASN A 84 -0.34 -10.87 -12.17
CA ASN A 84 0.50 -10.71 -13.36
C ASN A 84 -0.03 -9.63 -14.33
N ILE A 85 -0.59 -8.53 -13.76
CA ILE A 85 -1.38 -7.54 -14.50
C ILE A 85 -0.58 -6.87 -15.62
N ALA A 86 0.74 -6.70 -15.45
CA ALA A 86 1.61 -6.07 -16.42
C ALA A 86 1.60 -6.76 -17.79
N SER A 87 1.35 -8.07 -17.83
CA SER A 87 1.25 -8.87 -19.07
C SER A 87 -0.01 -8.60 -19.88
N PHE A 88 -1.04 -8.04 -19.23
CA PHE A 88 -2.34 -7.77 -19.85
C PHE A 88 -2.56 -6.28 -20.15
N LEU A 89 -1.65 -5.40 -19.67
CA LEU A 89 -1.78 -3.97 -19.85
C LEU A 89 -1.56 -3.53 -21.29
N ASN A 90 -2.52 -2.78 -21.80
CA ASN A 90 -2.47 -2.11 -23.09
C ASN A 90 -1.93 -0.69 -22.89
N VAL A 91 -0.65 -0.49 -23.19
CA VAL A 91 0.06 0.78 -23.04
C VAL A 91 0.64 1.24 -24.36
N GLY A 92 0.88 2.54 -24.50
CA GLY A 92 1.64 3.08 -25.65
C GLY A 92 3.09 2.60 -25.65
N ASP A 93 3.72 2.58 -26.82
CA ASP A 93 5.09 2.06 -26.98
C ASP A 93 6.11 2.83 -26.13
N GLY A 94 5.83 4.12 -25.84
CA GLY A 94 6.62 4.96 -24.95
C GLY A 94 6.69 4.48 -23.50
N GLU A 95 5.72 3.69 -23.03
CA GLU A 95 5.63 3.20 -21.64
C GLU A 95 6.36 1.88 -21.40
N ARG A 96 6.91 1.25 -22.45
CA ARG A 96 7.71 0.05 -22.31
C ARG A 96 9.20 0.32 -22.47
N ASN A 97 10.01 -0.40 -21.71
CA ASN A 97 11.46 -0.41 -21.85
C ASN A 97 11.89 -1.37 -22.97
N LYS A 98 13.19 -1.37 -23.30
CA LYS A 98 13.75 -2.22 -24.37
C LYS A 98 13.53 -3.73 -24.15
N ASN A 99 13.32 -4.14 -22.92
CA ASN A 99 13.08 -5.55 -22.53
C ASN A 99 11.59 -5.90 -22.46
N GLY A 100 10.69 -4.99 -22.90
CA GLY A 100 9.23 -5.20 -22.90
C GLY A 100 8.53 -4.93 -21.58
N GLY A 101 9.25 -4.70 -20.49
CA GLY A 101 8.69 -4.34 -19.19
C GLY A 101 8.17 -2.90 -19.16
N LEU A 102 7.32 -2.58 -18.20
CA LEU A 102 6.84 -1.22 -17.97
C LEU A 102 7.96 -0.31 -17.45
N LYS A 103 8.00 0.94 -17.91
CA LYS A 103 8.94 1.96 -17.40
C LYS A 103 8.56 2.46 -16.01
N SER A 104 7.28 2.45 -15.67
CA SER A 104 6.77 2.90 -14.37
C SER A 104 5.92 1.82 -13.72
N GLU A 105 6.28 1.45 -12.50
CA GLU A 105 5.48 0.54 -11.67
C GLU A 105 4.11 1.12 -11.30
N SER A 106 3.98 2.47 -11.29
CA SER A 106 2.70 3.12 -10.99
C SER A 106 1.59 2.69 -11.94
N ILE A 107 1.91 2.39 -13.21
CA ILE A 107 0.93 1.92 -14.19
C ILE A 107 0.27 0.62 -13.71
N SER A 108 1.06 -0.30 -13.14
CA SER A 108 0.52 -1.55 -12.60
C SER A 108 -0.31 -1.34 -11.33
N ALA A 109 0.11 -0.44 -10.44
CA ALA A 109 -0.64 -0.11 -9.24
C ALA A 109 -2.01 0.50 -9.58
N ASN A 110 -2.02 1.52 -10.45
CA ASN A 110 -3.25 2.19 -10.91
C ASN A 110 -4.20 1.21 -11.63
N ALA A 111 -3.64 0.25 -12.38
CA ALA A 111 -4.43 -0.75 -13.05
C ALA A 111 -5.11 -1.73 -12.08
N VAL A 112 -4.48 -2.05 -10.94
CA VAL A 112 -5.14 -2.85 -9.88
C VAL A 112 -6.38 -2.11 -9.38
N GLU A 113 -6.27 -0.84 -9.02
CA GLU A 113 -7.41 -0.04 -8.58
C GLU A 113 -8.47 0.05 -9.68
N SER A 114 -8.05 0.26 -10.92
CA SER A 114 -8.97 0.30 -12.05
C SER A 114 -9.75 -1.00 -12.26
N VAL A 115 -9.11 -2.16 -12.09
CA VAL A 115 -9.77 -3.46 -12.14
C VAL A 115 -10.79 -3.60 -11.02
N LEU A 116 -10.48 -3.16 -9.80
CA LEU A 116 -11.44 -3.14 -8.69
C LEU A 116 -12.65 -2.24 -9.01
N GLY A 117 -12.41 -1.06 -9.57
CA GLY A 117 -13.47 -0.18 -10.05
C GLY A 117 -14.32 -0.81 -11.14
N ALA A 118 -13.70 -1.55 -12.07
CA ALA A 118 -14.42 -2.27 -13.12
C ALA A 118 -15.31 -3.40 -12.57
N VAL A 119 -14.84 -4.18 -11.59
CA VAL A 119 -15.65 -5.23 -10.93
C VAL A 119 -16.81 -4.59 -10.15
N PHE A 120 -16.56 -3.47 -9.48
CA PHE A 120 -17.64 -2.74 -8.81
C PHE A 120 -18.73 -2.24 -9.79
N GLU A 121 -18.32 -1.69 -10.95
CA GLU A 121 -19.28 -1.28 -12.00
C GLU A 121 -20.07 -2.49 -12.58
N ASP A 122 -19.44 -3.65 -12.68
CA ASP A 122 -20.02 -4.84 -13.30
C ASP A 122 -20.96 -5.64 -12.39
N ALA A 123 -20.64 -5.74 -11.10
CA ALA A 123 -21.32 -6.64 -10.16
C ALA A 123 -21.69 -6.00 -8.81
N GLY A 124 -21.20 -4.79 -8.52
CA GLY A 124 -21.51 -4.08 -7.28
C GLY A 124 -20.58 -4.41 -6.11
N PHE A 125 -21.01 -3.99 -4.91
CA PHE A 125 -20.13 -3.94 -3.74
C PHE A 125 -19.73 -5.32 -3.22
N GLU A 126 -20.66 -6.27 -3.13
CA GLU A 126 -20.39 -7.57 -2.51
C GLU A 126 -19.35 -8.39 -3.30
N ASP A 127 -19.43 -8.38 -4.62
CA ASP A 127 -18.49 -9.12 -5.47
C ASP A 127 -17.08 -8.50 -5.42
N VAL A 128 -16.97 -7.17 -5.50
CA VAL A 128 -15.65 -6.51 -5.38
C VAL A 128 -15.07 -6.66 -3.98
N LYS A 129 -15.91 -6.66 -2.93
CA LYS A 129 -15.49 -6.92 -1.54
C LYS A 129 -14.92 -8.34 -1.42
N ALA A 130 -15.58 -9.34 -1.96
CA ALA A 130 -15.10 -10.72 -1.95
C ALA A 130 -13.74 -10.83 -2.67
N LEU A 131 -13.58 -10.21 -3.85
CA LEU A 131 -12.33 -10.17 -4.60
C LEU A 131 -11.21 -9.50 -3.80
N ILE A 132 -11.46 -8.33 -3.21
CA ILE A 132 -10.47 -7.61 -2.40
C ILE A 132 -10.02 -8.45 -1.21
N ILE A 133 -10.95 -9.01 -0.43
CA ILE A 133 -10.61 -9.80 0.76
C ILE A 133 -9.82 -11.06 0.36
N SER A 134 -10.15 -11.69 -0.74
CA SER A 134 -9.40 -12.85 -1.26
C SER A 134 -7.98 -12.45 -1.66
N ALA A 135 -7.82 -11.44 -2.51
CA ALA A 135 -6.53 -11.02 -3.05
C ALA A 135 -5.61 -10.42 -1.95
N TRP A 136 -6.16 -9.64 -1.02
CA TRP A 136 -5.40 -9.02 0.09
C TRP A 136 -5.17 -9.97 1.27
N ARG A 137 -5.66 -11.21 1.26
CA ARG A 137 -5.53 -12.15 2.38
C ARG A 137 -4.12 -12.25 2.96
N PRO A 138 -3.03 -12.37 2.17
CA PRO A 138 -1.68 -12.43 2.71
C PRO A 138 -1.28 -11.14 3.45
N LEU A 139 -1.66 -9.98 2.91
CA LEU A 139 -1.37 -8.67 3.49
C LEU A 139 -2.17 -8.45 4.78
N LEU A 140 -3.45 -8.85 4.79
CA LEU A 140 -4.34 -8.75 5.94
C LEU A 140 -3.86 -9.63 7.11
N GLN A 141 -3.31 -10.81 6.81
CA GLN A 141 -2.73 -11.71 7.82
C GLN A 141 -1.39 -11.21 8.36
N ALA A 142 -0.62 -10.50 7.53
CA ALA A 142 0.69 -9.96 7.92
C ALA A 142 0.58 -8.66 8.71
N VAL A 143 -0.53 -7.92 8.56
CA VAL A 143 -0.73 -6.66 9.27
C VAL A 143 -1.00 -6.90 10.73
N GLN A 144 -0.16 -6.32 11.60
CA GLN A 144 -0.35 -6.38 13.05
C GLN A 144 -0.32 -4.96 13.64
N PRO A 145 -1.19 -4.66 14.63
CA PRO A 145 -1.23 -3.35 15.27
C PRO A 145 0.12 -2.91 15.86
N ILE A 146 0.89 -3.88 16.38
CA ILE A 146 2.18 -3.64 17.05
C ILE A 146 3.25 -3.14 16.07
N ASN A 147 3.21 -3.57 14.81
CA ASN A 147 4.20 -3.18 13.79
C ASN A 147 3.98 -1.77 13.21
N LEU A 148 2.89 -1.10 13.59
CA LEU A 148 2.51 0.21 13.06
C LEU A 148 2.91 1.37 13.96
N ARG A 149 3.24 1.08 15.21
CA ARG A 149 3.72 2.11 16.12
C ARG A 149 5.20 2.32 15.86
N ASP A 150 5.54 3.48 15.34
CA ASP A 150 6.92 3.97 15.32
C ASP A 150 7.49 3.86 16.76
N ALA A 151 8.63 3.18 16.90
CA ALA A 151 9.28 2.94 18.19
C ALA A 151 9.49 4.25 18.99
N LYS A 152 9.75 5.35 18.28
CA LYS A 152 9.84 6.69 18.85
C LYS A 152 8.54 7.13 19.50
N SER A 153 7.41 6.97 18.79
CA SER A 153 6.07 7.32 19.31
C SER A 153 5.67 6.43 20.48
N GLN A 154 5.98 5.14 20.44
CA GLN A 154 5.72 4.22 21.57
C GLN A 154 6.49 4.62 22.81
N LEU A 155 7.79 4.93 22.68
CA LEU A 155 8.61 5.37 23.79
C LEU A 155 8.10 6.69 24.37
N GLN A 156 7.69 7.63 23.52
CA GLN A 156 7.13 8.90 23.94
C GLN A 156 5.83 8.74 24.72
N GLU A 157 4.90 7.93 24.24
CA GLU A 157 3.64 7.60 24.94
C GLU A 157 3.91 6.95 26.31
N LEU A 158 4.83 5.98 26.34
CA LEU A 158 5.22 5.28 27.56
C LEU A 158 5.84 6.21 28.62
N THR A 159 6.73 7.12 28.20
CA THR A 159 7.39 8.05 29.11
C THR A 159 6.43 9.14 29.61
N GLN A 160 5.50 9.60 28.75
CA GLN A 160 4.45 10.53 29.15
C GLN A 160 3.45 9.87 30.12
N ALA A 161 2.99 8.66 29.84
CA ALA A 161 2.06 7.93 30.72
C ALA A 161 2.67 7.68 32.12
N LYS A 162 3.98 7.55 32.22
CA LYS A 162 4.72 7.39 33.48
C LYS A 162 5.19 8.71 34.10
N ALA A 163 4.82 9.86 33.55
CA ALA A 163 5.26 11.20 33.96
C ALA A 163 6.81 11.36 34.00
N LEU A 164 7.55 10.63 33.15
CA LEU A 164 9.00 10.66 33.09
C LEU A 164 9.57 11.75 32.16
N GLY A 165 8.70 12.50 31.48
CA GLY A 165 9.07 13.52 30.50
C GLY A 165 9.20 12.97 29.09
N LEU A 166 9.71 13.79 28.17
CA LEU A 166 9.86 13.45 26.75
C LEU A 166 11.26 12.92 26.46
N PRO A 167 11.38 11.83 25.67
CA PRO A 167 12.68 11.39 25.16
C PRO A 167 13.28 12.45 24.23
N ASN A 168 14.59 12.66 24.34
CA ASN A 168 15.36 13.54 23.47
C ASN A 168 16.24 12.68 22.55
N TYR A 169 16.30 13.04 21.26
CA TYR A 169 17.06 12.32 20.24
C TYR A 169 18.15 13.23 19.69
N VAL A 170 19.38 12.75 19.76
CA VAL A 170 20.55 13.41 19.17
C VAL A 170 20.95 12.62 17.91
N LEU A 171 20.95 13.31 16.76
CA LEU A 171 21.29 12.71 15.47
C LEU A 171 22.70 13.14 15.06
N HIS A 172 23.54 12.18 14.74
CA HIS A 172 24.87 12.37 14.21
C HIS A 172 24.92 11.96 12.73
N ASP A 173 25.41 12.84 11.85
CA ASP A 173 25.75 12.52 10.46
C ASP A 173 27.23 12.13 10.42
N LEU A 174 27.52 10.86 10.15
CA LEU A 174 28.88 10.32 10.15
C LEU A 174 29.62 10.58 8.81
N GLY A 175 28.92 11.21 7.86
CA GLY A 175 29.45 11.57 6.56
C GLY A 175 29.04 10.62 5.44
N VAL A 176 29.11 11.11 4.21
CA VAL A 176 28.62 10.39 3.00
C VAL A 176 29.43 9.15 2.63
N THR A 177 30.64 9.04 3.18
CA THR A 177 31.55 7.90 2.92
C THR A 177 31.39 6.78 3.93
N VAL A 178 30.57 6.98 4.99
CA VAL A 178 30.36 6.00 6.08
C VAL A 178 29.01 5.31 5.89
N SER A 179 28.99 3.99 6.05
CA SER A 179 27.75 3.21 6.03
C SER A 179 27.66 2.37 7.32
N PRO A 180 26.60 2.53 8.11
CA PRO A 180 25.45 3.45 7.96
C PRO A 180 25.84 4.91 8.22
N ARG A 181 25.23 5.84 7.46
CA ARG A 181 25.58 7.28 7.49
C ARG A 181 25.11 8.00 8.74
N PHE A 182 23.95 7.63 9.28
CA PHE A 182 23.33 8.33 10.42
C PHE A 182 23.35 7.45 11.66
N GLN A 183 23.63 8.07 12.81
CA GLN A 183 23.49 7.50 14.13
C GLN A 183 22.54 8.37 14.95
N ALA A 184 21.54 7.77 15.58
CA ALA A 184 20.66 8.43 16.53
C ALA A 184 20.87 7.88 17.93
N VAL A 185 20.94 8.76 18.93
CA VAL A 185 21.05 8.40 20.34
C VAL A 185 19.84 8.95 21.08
N CYS A 186 19.13 8.10 21.81
CA CYS A 186 17.96 8.45 22.59
C CYS A 186 18.34 8.66 24.06
N PHE A 187 17.88 9.78 24.63
CA PHE A 187 18.09 10.14 26.05
C PHE A 187 16.73 10.40 26.73
N LEU A 188 16.64 10.02 27.99
CA LEU A 188 15.56 10.43 28.90
C LEU A 188 16.21 10.98 30.18
N ASN A 189 15.85 12.21 30.57
CA ASN A 189 16.42 12.87 31.74
C ASN A 189 17.98 12.82 31.81
N LYS A 190 18.64 13.05 30.66
CA LYS A 190 20.10 12.96 30.46
C LYS A 190 20.70 11.56 30.53
N GLN A 191 19.89 10.52 30.78
CA GLN A 191 20.33 9.13 30.74
C GLN A 191 20.15 8.57 29.33
N LYS A 192 21.19 7.96 28.75
CA LYS A 192 21.12 7.28 27.47
C LYS A 192 20.25 6.02 27.62
N LEU A 193 19.20 5.91 26.80
CA LEU A 193 18.32 4.76 26.74
C LEU A 193 18.70 3.76 25.65
N GLY A 194 19.22 4.27 24.52
CA GLY A 194 19.58 3.44 23.39
C GLY A 194 20.17 4.23 22.25
N GLU A 195 20.62 3.52 21.24
CA GLU A 195 21.11 4.09 19.99
C GLU A 195 20.71 3.22 18.80
N GLY A 196 20.64 3.83 17.62
CA GLY A 196 20.37 3.17 16.35
C GLY A 196 21.20 3.80 15.24
N THR A 197 21.36 3.06 14.15
CA THR A 197 22.06 3.53 12.95
C THR A 197 21.25 3.24 11.71
N GLY A 198 21.40 4.07 10.68
CA GLY A 198 20.67 3.88 9.41
C GLY A 198 21.31 4.69 8.27
N ASN A 199 20.97 4.32 7.04
CA ASN A 199 21.42 5.07 5.87
C ASN A 199 20.59 6.34 5.62
N ARG A 200 19.41 6.43 6.25
CA ARG A 200 18.54 7.61 6.27
C ARG A 200 18.26 8.02 7.71
N LYS A 201 18.00 9.33 7.91
CA LYS A 201 17.69 9.88 9.24
C LYS A 201 16.48 9.22 9.93
N LYS A 202 15.53 8.66 9.16
CA LYS A 202 14.35 7.98 9.70
C LYS A 202 14.62 6.52 10.10
N GLU A 203 15.70 5.94 9.62
CA GLU A 203 16.11 4.56 9.90
C GLU A 203 16.99 4.47 11.14
N ALA A 204 17.74 5.53 11.44
CA ALA A 204 18.54 5.67 12.64
C ALA A 204 17.66 6.04 13.85
#